data_06d60333bbc21d2af02ffda9febebdcf
#
_entry.id   06d60333bbc21d2af02ffda9febebdcf
#
_cell.length_a   1.000
_cell.length_b   1.000
_cell.length_c   1.000
_cell.angle_alpha   90.00
_cell.angle_beta   90.00
_cell.angle_gamma   90.00
#
_symmetry.space_group_name_H-M   'P 1'
#
loop_
_entity.id
_entity.type
_entity.pdbx_description
1 polymer ?
#
loop_
_entity_poly.entity_id
_entity_poly.type
_entity_poly.pdbx_seq_one_letter_code
_entity_poly.pdbx_strand_id
1 'polypeptide(L)'
;MIKNIVFDLGGVLIHLDKDEALRRFKALGVPRVEEMLDPYLQSGYFLMVEDGRMTKDEFRDALSELAGKQLTHEELSHAYMGFLLEVCDYKFDYIDTLRDKYNIYILSNTNPYVMEYGESDRFLPNGRKLSSYCDYKFASCEMGMVKPNRGIFDLMVEKTGMVPSETLF
;
A
#
# COMPACT_ATOMS: atom_id res chain seq x y z
N MET A 1 20.41 -18.21 -10.87
CA MET A 1 20.78 -16.77 -11.01
C MET A 1 19.53 -15.95 -10.78
N ILE A 2 19.58 -14.85 -10.01
CA ILE A 2 18.41 -13.99 -9.78
C ILE A 2 18.03 -13.30 -11.09
N LYS A 3 16.73 -13.31 -11.38
CA LYS A 3 16.11 -12.67 -12.55
C LYS A 3 15.02 -11.67 -12.16
N ASN A 4 14.43 -11.86 -10.98
CA ASN A 4 13.30 -11.07 -10.51
C ASN A 4 13.63 -10.44 -9.16
N ILE A 5 13.22 -9.18 -8.97
CA ILE A 5 13.28 -8.50 -7.68
C ILE A 5 11.87 -8.02 -7.34
N VAL A 6 11.42 -8.35 -6.14
CA VAL A 6 10.12 -7.93 -5.60
C VAL A 6 10.39 -6.98 -4.43
N PHE A 7 9.98 -5.75 -4.55
CA PHE A 7 10.07 -4.75 -3.48
C PHE A 7 8.80 -4.70 -2.65
N ASP A 8 8.95 -4.58 -1.34
CA ASP A 8 7.88 -4.02 -0.51
C ASP A 8 7.80 -2.50 -0.73
N LEU A 9 6.65 -1.91 -0.43
CA LEU A 9 6.43 -0.47 -0.59
C LEU A 9 6.66 0.26 0.74
N GLY A 10 5.78 0.04 1.72
CA GLY A 10 5.86 0.70 3.01
C GLY A 10 7.02 0.20 3.87
N GLY A 11 7.80 1.12 4.45
CA GLY A 11 9.00 0.81 5.21
C GLY A 11 10.22 0.44 4.37
N VAL A 12 10.05 0.25 3.05
CA VAL A 12 11.15 -0.06 2.11
C VAL A 12 11.34 1.09 1.12
N LEU A 13 10.39 1.30 0.22
CA LEU A 13 10.45 2.40 -0.77
C LEU A 13 9.91 3.72 -0.23
N ILE A 14 8.97 3.65 0.71
CA ILE A 14 8.34 4.79 1.36
C ILE A 14 8.62 4.73 2.86
N HIS A 15 9.09 5.83 3.45
CA HIS A 15 9.17 5.95 4.89
C HIS A 15 7.79 6.24 5.48
N LEU A 16 7.46 5.55 6.57
CA LEU A 16 6.13 5.60 7.18
C LEU A 16 6.15 6.37 8.50
N ASP A 17 5.08 7.16 8.73
CA ASP A 17 4.77 7.80 10.00
C ASP A 17 3.38 7.34 10.48
N LYS A 18 3.36 6.33 11.34
CA LYS A 18 2.13 5.82 11.92
C LYS A 18 1.46 6.84 12.83
N ASP A 19 2.24 7.59 13.60
CA ASP A 19 1.69 8.49 14.62
C ASP A 19 0.94 9.65 13.97
N GLU A 20 1.44 10.15 12.85
CA GLU A 20 0.74 11.18 12.08
C GLU A 20 -0.57 10.65 11.47
N ALA A 21 -0.57 9.42 10.92
CA ALA A 21 -1.80 8.80 10.45
C ALA A 21 -2.83 8.63 11.58
N LEU A 22 -2.40 8.10 12.73
CA LEU A 22 -3.26 7.99 13.92
C LEU A 22 -3.83 9.33 14.35
N ARG A 23 -3.00 10.38 14.38
CA ARG A 23 -3.42 11.74 14.72
C ARG A 23 -4.52 12.24 13.77
N ARG A 24 -4.36 12.01 12.46
CA ARG A 24 -5.33 12.44 11.45
C ARG A 24 -6.65 11.68 11.55
N PHE A 25 -6.62 10.36 11.71
CA PHE A 25 -7.85 9.57 11.90
C PHE A 25 -8.57 9.92 13.20
N LYS A 26 -7.84 10.17 14.30
CA LYS A 26 -8.43 10.67 15.56
C LYS A 26 -9.09 12.04 15.37
N ALA A 27 -8.49 12.93 14.60
CA ALA A 27 -9.07 14.24 14.29
C ALA A 27 -10.37 14.15 13.47
N LEU A 28 -10.54 13.08 12.69
CA LEU A 28 -11.80 12.77 12.00
C LEU A 28 -12.89 12.27 12.97
N GLY A 29 -12.56 11.97 14.21
CA GLY A 29 -13.50 11.44 15.22
C GLY A 29 -13.60 9.92 15.24
N VAL A 30 -12.70 9.20 14.57
CA VAL A 30 -12.68 7.72 14.58
C VAL A 30 -12.18 7.24 15.95
N PRO A 31 -13.04 6.59 16.77
CA PRO A 31 -12.65 6.13 18.10
C PRO A 31 -11.76 4.89 18.01
N ARG A 32 -10.88 4.72 18.99
CA ARG A 32 -10.05 3.53 19.17
C ARG A 32 -9.26 3.13 17.90
N VAL A 33 -8.92 4.12 17.07
CA VAL A 33 -8.18 3.87 15.80
C VAL A 33 -6.83 3.21 16.04
N GLU A 34 -6.18 3.47 17.19
CA GLU A 34 -4.93 2.84 17.61
C GLU A 34 -5.01 1.32 17.80
N GLU A 35 -6.20 0.79 18.02
CA GLU A 35 -6.43 -0.66 18.16
C GLU A 35 -6.61 -1.34 16.80
N MET A 36 -6.95 -0.56 15.77
CA MET A 36 -7.17 -1.05 14.41
C MET A 36 -5.97 -0.81 13.49
N LEU A 37 -5.24 0.30 13.71
CA LEU A 37 -4.04 0.66 12.96
C LEU A 37 -2.78 0.21 13.70
N ASP A 38 -2.31 -1.00 13.41
CA ASP A 38 -1.04 -1.53 13.88
C ASP A 38 0.01 -1.47 12.76
N PRO A 39 1.31 -1.18 13.06
CA PRO A 39 2.34 -1.08 12.03
C PRO A 39 2.63 -2.40 11.31
N TYR A 40 2.27 -3.54 11.93
CA TYR A 40 2.60 -4.87 11.42
C TYR A 40 1.37 -5.66 10.98
N LEU A 41 0.23 -5.47 11.67
CA LEU A 41 -0.99 -6.20 11.39
C LEU A 41 -2.22 -5.32 11.67
N GLN A 42 -2.85 -4.84 10.61
CA GLN A 42 -4.11 -4.12 10.71
C GLN A 42 -5.21 -5.03 11.26
N SER A 43 -6.24 -4.43 11.86
CA SER A 43 -7.44 -5.13 12.31
C SER A 43 -8.72 -4.36 11.96
N GLY A 44 -9.88 -4.97 12.21
CA GLY A 44 -11.16 -4.32 11.96
C GLY A 44 -11.33 -3.85 10.52
N TYR A 45 -11.91 -2.68 10.33
CA TYR A 45 -12.18 -2.11 9.00
C TYR A 45 -10.91 -1.80 8.20
N PHE A 46 -9.82 -1.45 8.89
CA PHE A 46 -8.54 -1.18 8.22
C PHE A 46 -7.96 -2.45 7.57
N LEU A 47 -8.05 -3.61 8.24
CA LEU A 47 -7.69 -4.87 7.62
C LEU A 47 -8.64 -5.23 6.48
N MET A 48 -9.95 -5.03 6.66
CA MET A 48 -10.93 -5.40 5.64
C MET A 48 -10.77 -4.62 4.33
N VAL A 49 -10.36 -3.35 4.39
CA VAL A 49 -10.06 -2.57 3.18
C VAL A 49 -8.70 -2.96 2.58
N GLU A 50 -7.73 -3.40 3.38
CA GLU A 50 -6.42 -3.85 2.89
C GLU A 50 -6.44 -5.25 2.28
N ASP A 51 -7.31 -6.14 2.76
CA ASP A 51 -7.45 -7.49 2.21
C ASP A 51 -8.59 -7.62 1.18
N GLY A 52 -9.16 -6.49 0.76
CA GLY A 52 -10.16 -6.43 -0.30
C GLY A 52 -11.56 -6.92 0.07
N ARG A 53 -11.83 -7.27 1.36
CA ARG A 53 -13.17 -7.64 1.83
C ARG A 53 -14.14 -6.47 1.95
N MET A 54 -13.61 -5.25 1.92
CA MET A 54 -14.37 -4.01 2.02
C MET A 54 -13.96 -3.06 0.91
N THR A 55 -14.94 -2.53 0.22
CA THR A 55 -14.71 -1.49 -0.80
C THR A 55 -14.37 -0.15 -0.15
N LYS A 56 -13.88 0.77 -0.96
CA LYS A 56 -13.57 2.14 -0.52
C LYS A 56 -14.80 2.88 0.02
N ASP A 57 -15.97 2.67 -0.60
CA ASP A 57 -17.24 3.25 -0.15
C ASP A 57 -17.71 2.65 1.18
N GLU A 58 -17.72 1.34 1.31
CA GLU A 58 -18.08 0.64 2.55
C GLU A 58 -17.17 1.05 3.71
N PHE A 59 -15.86 1.20 3.45
CA PHE A 59 -14.91 1.68 4.46
C PHE A 59 -15.22 3.11 4.91
N ARG A 60 -15.50 4.03 3.97
CA ARG A 60 -15.93 5.39 4.29
C ARG A 60 -17.19 5.39 5.15
N ASP A 61 -18.20 4.61 4.76
CA ASP A 61 -19.48 4.56 5.45
C ASP A 61 -19.33 3.97 6.87
N ALA A 62 -18.55 2.91 7.03
CA ALA A 62 -18.24 2.33 8.33
C ALA A 62 -17.49 3.30 9.25
N LEU A 63 -16.49 4.03 8.74
CA LEU A 63 -15.80 5.04 9.55
C LEU A 63 -16.65 6.26 9.83
N SER A 64 -17.57 6.63 8.94
CA SER A 64 -18.56 7.69 9.16
C SER A 64 -19.50 7.34 10.32
N GLU A 65 -19.96 6.10 10.37
CA GLU A 65 -20.77 5.59 11.48
C GLU A 65 -20.01 5.65 12.82
N LEU A 66 -18.76 5.17 12.83
CA LEU A 66 -17.91 5.24 14.03
C LEU A 66 -17.66 6.68 14.49
N ALA A 67 -17.44 7.59 13.56
CA ALA A 67 -17.16 9.00 13.84
C ALA A 67 -18.43 9.80 14.20
N GLY A 68 -19.62 9.23 14.00
CA GLY A 68 -20.91 9.91 14.23
C GLY A 68 -21.16 11.09 13.29
N LYS A 69 -20.48 11.13 12.12
CA LYS A 69 -20.63 12.15 11.09
C LYS A 69 -20.26 11.62 9.71
N GLN A 70 -20.83 12.21 8.67
CA GLN A 70 -20.43 11.86 7.30
C GLN A 70 -18.97 12.26 7.04
N LEU A 71 -18.16 11.28 6.64
CA LEU A 71 -16.79 11.48 6.17
C LEU A 71 -16.75 11.44 4.64
N THR A 72 -15.81 12.19 4.07
CA THR A 72 -15.55 12.18 2.62
C THR A 72 -14.34 11.31 2.28
N HIS A 73 -14.25 10.88 1.03
CA HIS A 73 -13.04 10.19 0.53
C HIS A 73 -11.80 11.07 0.60
N GLU A 74 -11.94 12.39 0.44
CA GLU A 74 -10.83 13.33 0.55
C GLU A 74 -10.28 13.40 1.98
N GLU A 75 -11.16 13.46 2.99
CA GLU A 75 -10.76 13.42 4.41
C GLU A 75 -10.04 12.11 4.75
N LEU A 76 -10.56 10.97 4.28
CA LEU A 76 -9.92 9.66 4.50
C LEU A 76 -8.59 9.53 3.74
N SER A 77 -8.53 10.01 2.52
CA SER A 77 -7.28 10.08 1.75
C SER A 77 -6.24 10.94 2.49
N HIS A 78 -6.63 12.13 2.96
CA HIS A 78 -5.75 12.97 3.76
C HIS A 78 -5.26 12.27 5.04
N ALA A 79 -6.13 11.51 5.71
CA ALA A 79 -5.74 10.76 6.91
C ALA A 79 -4.76 9.63 6.56
N TYR A 80 -5.00 8.86 5.50
CA TYR A 80 -4.07 7.83 5.04
C TYR A 80 -2.72 8.39 4.57
N MET A 81 -2.72 9.58 3.95
CA MET A 81 -1.46 10.24 3.55
C MET A 81 -0.62 10.66 4.78
N GLY A 82 -1.17 10.63 5.98
CA GLY A 82 -0.40 10.73 7.22
C GLY A 82 0.63 9.63 7.40
N PHE A 83 0.42 8.43 6.82
CA PHE A 83 1.42 7.37 6.82
C PHE A 83 2.67 7.72 6.02
N LEU A 84 2.56 8.58 5.02
CA LEU A 84 3.65 8.86 4.09
C LEU A 84 4.55 9.97 4.67
N LEU A 85 5.59 9.56 5.42
CA LEU A 85 6.60 10.50 5.92
C LEU A 85 7.43 11.05 4.76
N GLU A 86 7.93 10.16 3.90
CA GLU A 86 8.76 10.50 2.76
C GLU A 86 8.65 9.42 1.67
N VAL A 87 8.41 9.84 0.45
CA VAL A 87 8.59 9.01 -0.74
C VAL A 87 10.02 9.24 -1.24
N CYS A 88 10.86 8.22 -1.06
CA CYS A 88 12.30 8.35 -1.32
C CYS A 88 12.60 8.26 -2.82
N ASP A 89 12.62 9.38 -3.54
CA ASP A 89 12.85 9.45 -4.98
C ASP A 89 14.13 8.72 -5.42
N TYR A 90 15.24 8.87 -4.68
CA TYR A 90 16.50 8.18 -4.97
C TYR A 90 16.39 6.65 -5.02
N LYS A 91 15.44 6.04 -4.28
CA LYS A 91 15.19 4.60 -4.34
C LYS A 91 14.52 4.20 -5.65
N PHE A 92 13.64 5.04 -6.15
CA PHE A 92 13.01 4.85 -7.45
C PHE A 92 13.99 5.07 -8.62
N ASP A 93 14.90 6.03 -8.49
CA ASP A 93 16.01 6.19 -9.44
C ASP A 93 16.93 4.96 -9.44
N TYR A 94 17.18 4.38 -8.27
CA TYR A 94 17.95 3.12 -8.17
C TYR A 94 17.21 1.95 -8.83
N ILE A 95 15.89 1.84 -8.65
CA ILE A 95 15.07 0.82 -9.34
C ILE A 95 15.26 0.91 -10.86
N ASP A 96 15.24 2.12 -11.43
CA ASP A 96 15.47 2.30 -12.87
C ASP A 96 16.81 1.71 -13.33
N THR A 97 17.86 1.77 -12.52
CA THR A 97 19.17 1.16 -12.87
C THR A 97 19.17 -0.38 -12.85
N LEU A 98 18.17 -0.99 -12.19
CA LEU A 98 18.05 -2.44 -12.10
C LEU A 98 17.26 -3.04 -13.27
N ARG A 99 16.42 -2.27 -13.94
CA ARG A 99 15.47 -2.75 -14.96
C ARG A 99 16.13 -3.34 -16.20
N ASP A 100 17.35 -2.95 -16.50
CA ASP A 100 18.10 -3.53 -17.62
C ASP A 100 18.54 -5.00 -17.37
N LYS A 101 18.51 -5.43 -16.08
CA LYS A 101 19.03 -6.73 -15.66
C LYS A 101 18.00 -7.63 -15.01
N TYR A 102 16.95 -7.05 -14.42
CA TYR A 102 15.95 -7.75 -13.62
C TYR A 102 14.54 -7.32 -14.00
N ASN A 103 13.60 -8.25 -13.91
CA ASN A 103 12.20 -7.92 -13.84
C ASN A 103 11.90 -7.33 -12.45
N ILE A 104 11.19 -6.24 -12.40
CA ILE A 104 10.90 -5.50 -11.16
C ILE A 104 9.43 -5.63 -10.82
N TYR A 105 9.16 -6.04 -9.59
CA TYR A 105 7.81 -6.17 -9.06
C TYR A 105 7.68 -5.43 -7.73
N ILE A 106 6.45 -5.05 -7.38
CA ILE A 106 6.12 -4.49 -6.07
C ILE A 106 5.02 -5.35 -5.46
N LEU A 107 5.20 -5.78 -4.20
CA LEU A 107 4.19 -6.50 -3.42
C LEU A 107 3.95 -5.79 -2.09
N SER A 108 2.79 -5.18 -1.90
CA SER A 108 2.48 -4.36 -0.74
C SER A 108 1.17 -4.75 -0.07
N ASN A 109 1.18 -4.82 1.28
CA ASN A 109 -0.04 -4.70 2.07
C ASN A 109 -0.47 -3.24 2.03
N THR A 110 -1.59 -2.94 1.42
CA THR A 110 -2.00 -1.57 1.12
C THR A 110 -3.51 -1.48 0.83
N ASN A 111 -4.00 -0.28 0.72
CA ASN A 111 -5.40 0.04 0.53
C ASN A 111 -5.63 0.95 -0.70
N PRO A 112 -6.87 1.10 -1.18
CA PRO A 112 -7.17 1.88 -2.38
C PRO A 112 -6.72 3.34 -2.33
N TYR A 113 -6.73 3.99 -1.15
CA TYR A 113 -6.33 5.40 -1.02
C TYR A 113 -4.83 5.60 -1.28
N VAL A 114 -3.99 4.71 -0.72
CA VAL A 114 -2.54 4.74 -0.96
C VAL A 114 -2.23 4.40 -2.41
N MET A 115 -2.95 3.44 -3.00
CA MET A 115 -2.76 3.06 -4.40
C MET A 115 -3.15 4.18 -5.36
N GLU A 116 -4.26 4.89 -5.12
CA GLU A 116 -4.65 6.06 -5.91
C GLU A 116 -3.60 7.17 -5.84
N TYR A 117 -3.03 7.42 -4.67
CA TYR A 117 -1.93 8.37 -4.54
C TYR A 117 -0.69 7.91 -5.30
N GLY A 118 -0.30 6.64 -5.18
CA GLY A 118 0.82 6.05 -5.92
C GLY A 118 0.66 6.14 -7.45
N GLU A 119 -0.58 6.12 -7.93
CA GLU A 119 -0.91 6.26 -9.36
C GLU A 119 -1.22 7.72 -9.79
N SER A 120 -0.94 8.69 -8.94
CA SER A 120 -1.08 10.11 -9.26
C SER A 120 0.25 10.74 -9.68
N ASP A 121 0.19 11.89 -10.35
CA ASP A 121 1.34 12.73 -10.69
C ASP A 121 2.00 13.41 -9.47
N ARG A 122 1.35 13.31 -8.30
CA ARG A 122 1.84 13.84 -7.02
C ARG A 122 2.72 12.85 -6.25
N PHE A 123 2.82 11.59 -6.73
CA PHE A 123 3.54 10.54 -6.01
C PHE A 123 5.04 10.84 -5.91
N LEU A 124 5.65 11.27 -7.02
CA LEU A 124 7.05 11.65 -7.09
C LEU A 124 7.21 13.05 -7.68
N PRO A 125 8.29 13.79 -7.32
CA PRO A 125 8.55 15.14 -7.83
C PRO A 125 8.64 15.23 -9.35
N ASN A 126 9.06 14.14 -10.01
CA ASN A 126 9.14 14.05 -11.47
C ASN A 126 7.80 13.74 -12.16
N GLY A 127 6.69 13.61 -11.39
CA GLY A 127 5.35 13.30 -11.88
C GLY A 127 5.15 11.85 -12.33
N ARG A 128 6.14 10.97 -12.15
CA ARG A 128 6.02 9.54 -12.49
C ARG A 128 5.18 8.82 -11.44
N LYS A 129 4.38 7.86 -11.91
CA LYS A 129 3.51 7.01 -11.10
C LYS A 129 4.25 5.78 -10.61
N LEU A 130 3.78 5.19 -9.51
CA LEU A 130 4.33 3.95 -8.96
C LEU A 130 4.44 2.83 -10.01
N SER A 131 3.38 2.65 -10.82
CA SER A 131 3.34 1.62 -11.86
C SER A 131 4.40 1.80 -12.96
N SER A 132 4.98 2.98 -13.12
CA SER A 132 6.02 3.21 -14.12
C SER A 132 7.40 2.64 -13.72
N TYR A 133 7.56 2.22 -12.47
CA TYR A 133 8.82 1.70 -11.93
C TYR A 133 8.88 0.18 -11.83
N CYS A 134 7.81 -0.53 -12.16
CA CYS A 134 7.76 -1.98 -12.07
C CYS A 134 7.04 -2.59 -13.28
N ASP A 135 7.33 -3.86 -13.55
CA ASP A 135 6.63 -4.62 -14.59
C ASP A 135 5.22 -5.00 -14.15
N TYR A 136 5.04 -5.22 -12.85
CA TYR A 136 3.73 -5.41 -12.24
C TYR A 136 3.74 -5.04 -10.75
N LYS A 137 2.64 -4.45 -10.26
CA LYS A 137 2.42 -4.21 -8.83
C LYS A 137 1.30 -5.10 -8.29
N PHE A 138 1.54 -5.64 -7.12
CA PHE A 138 0.61 -6.48 -6.39
C PHE A 138 0.18 -5.74 -5.12
N ALA A 139 -1.04 -5.24 -5.13
CA ALA A 139 -1.66 -4.58 -3.98
C ALA A 139 -2.59 -5.56 -3.28
N SER A 140 -2.45 -5.73 -1.97
CA SER A 140 -3.25 -6.68 -1.19
C SER A 140 -4.75 -6.46 -1.36
N CYS A 141 -5.20 -5.20 -1.38
CA CYS A 141 -6.61 -4.86 -1.58
C CYS A 141 -7.17 -5.28 -2.96
N GLU A 142 -6.32 -5.43 -3.98
CA GLU A 142 -6.68 -5.94 -5.31
C GLU A 142 -6.55 -7.47 -5.39
N MET A 143 -5.72 -8.06 -4.52
CA MET A 143 -5.45 -9.50 -4.50
C MET A 143 -6.37 -10.29 -3.57
N GLY A 144 -7.13 -9.61 -2.70
CA GLY A 144 -8.03 -10.23 -1.75
C GLY A 144 -7.33 -10.93 -0.58
N MET A 145 -6.07 -10.60 -0.31
CA MET A 145 -5.30 -11.17 0.80
C MET A 145 -4.05 -10.35 1.12
N VAL A 146 -3.57 -10.41 2.36
CA VAL A 146 -2.39 -9.69 2.84
C VAL A 146 -1.21 -10.64 3.12
N LYS A 147 0.01 -10.12 3.02
CA LYS A 147 1.20 -10.77 3.60
C LYS A 147 1.00 -10.93 5.12
N PRO A 148 1.46 -12.02 5.76
CA PRO A 148 2.29 -13.11 5.24
C PRO A 148 1.50 -14.32 4.70
N ASN A 149 0.24 -14.18 4.31
CA ASN A 149 -0.52 -15.30 3.73
C ASN A 149 0.23 -15.84 2.50
N ARG A 150 0.53 -17.16 2.50
CA ARG A 150 1.23 -17.81 1.40
C ARG A 150 0.55 -17.61 0.06
N GLY A 151 -0.80 -17.60 0.05
CA GLY A 151 -1.59 -17.43 -1.17
C GLY A 151 -1.25 -16.18 -1.96
N ILE A 152 -0.83 -15.07 -1.30
CA ILE A 152 -0.45 -13.83 -2.00
C ILE A 152 0.80 -14.03 -2.86
N PHE A 153 1.76 -14.83 -2.37
CA PHE A 153 2.99 -15.16 -3.10
C PHE A 153 2.70 -16.19 -4.21
N ASP A 154 1.85 -17.19 -3.94
CA ASP A 154 1.46 -18.19 -4.93
C ASP A 154 0.73 -17.51 -6.11
N LEU A 155 -0.17 -16.56 -5.84
CA LEU A 155 -0.88 -15.78 -6.86
C LEU A 155 0.08 -14.87 -7.65
N MET A 156 1.08 -14.29 -7.01
CA MET A 156 2.12 -13.50 -7.68
C MET A 156 2.90 -14.38 -8.66
N VAL A 157 3.30 -15.58 -8.25
CA VAL A 157 3.99 -16.57 -9.09
C VAL A 157 3.10 -16.99 -10.27
N GLU A 158 1.82 -17.29 -10.01
CA GLU A 158 0.86 -17.67 -11.05
C GLU A 158 0.69 -16.58 -12.11
N LYS A 159 0.53 -15.33 -11.67
CA LYS A 159 0.31 -14.18 -12.58
C LYS A 159 1.53 -13.82 -13.44
N THR A 160 2.73 -14.06 -12.94
CA THR A 160 3.96 -13.60 -13.62
C THR A 160 4.76 -14.73 -14.25
N GLY A 161 4.55 -15.98 -13.83
CA GLY A 161 5.39 -17.11 -14.21
C GLY A 161 6.80 -17.06 -13.60
N MET A 162 7.06 -16.17 -12.62
CA MET A 162 8.36 -16.07 -11.97
C MET A 162 8.73 -17.37 -11.23
N VAL A 163 10.01 -17.69 -11.25
CA VAL A 163 10.53 -18.86 -10.53
C VAL A 163 11.01 -18.40 -9.14
N PRO A 164 10.47 -18.96 -8.03
CA PRO A 164 10.83 -18.52 -6.67
C PRO A 164 12.33 -18.57 -6.37
N SER A 165 13.04 -19.62 -6.84
CA SER A 165 14.50 -19.76 -6.65
C SER A 165 15.33 -18.75 -7.49
N GLU A 166 14.72 -18.01 -8.40
CA GLU A 166 15.31 -16.95 -9.22
C GLU A 166 14.77 -15.55 -8.82
N THR A 167 14.06 -15.48 -7.69
CA THR A 167 13.37 -14.25 -7.23
C THR A 167 13.92 -13.82 -5.87
N LEU A 168 14.30 -12.56 -5.75
CA LEU A 168 14.65 -11.89 -4.50
C LEU A 168 13.46 -11.10 -3.99
N PHE A 169 13.13 -11.29 -2.71
CA PHE A 169 12.12 -10.49 -1.98
C PHE A 169 12.77 -9.78 -0.79
#